data_5e11e1453cfa3d0837d47c28d47d6ca4
#
_entry.id   5e11e1453cfa3d0837d47c28d47d6ca4
#
_cell.length_a   1.000
_cell.length_b   1.000
_cell.length_c   1.000
_cell.angle_alpha   90.00
_cell.angle_beta   90.00
_cell.angle_gamma   90.00
#
_symmetry.space_group_name_H-M   'P 1'
#
loop_
_entity.id
_entity.type
_entity.pdbx_description
1 polymer ?
#
loop_
_entity_poly.entity_id
_entity_poly.type
_entity_poly.pdbx_seq_one_letter_code
_entity_poly.pdbx_strand_id
1 'polypeptide(L)'
;MAESQDGASGGSDKRPINAMELMKQMEEKGVQEMYAVNPLTWCPHLETVAPLPTRTPVLDTKAPCEKCGNTSENWICLVCYRVFCSRFVNEHMVLHGVEEGHLMCLSYSDLSVWCYGCDNYVDHQIIRPAKSAAHLHKFGEAL
;
A
#
# COMPACT_ATOMS: atom_id res chain seq x y z
N MET A 1 -24.97 14.34 -15.15
CA MET A 1 -24.27 14.44 -15.65
C MET A 1 -23.89 14.55 -15.59
N ALA A 2 -24.30 14.17 -15.06
CA ALA A 2 -23.53 14.19 -15.38
C ALA A 2 -23.24 14.23 -15.21
N GLU A 3 -23.39 14.10 -14.86
CA GLU A 3 -22.63 14.13 -15.19
C GLU A 3 -22.17 14.27 -15.29
N SER A 4 -22.64 14.19 -14.97
CA SER A 4 -21.87 14.34 -15.53
C SER A 4 -21.45 14.45 -15.52
N GLN A 5 -21.47 14.42 -15.23
CA GLN A 5 -20.67 14.50 -15.58
C GLN A 5 -20.12 14.66 -15.67
N ASP A 6 -20.47 14.71 -15.48
CA ASP A 6 -19.68 14.89 -15.81
C ASP A 6 -19.23 15.02 -15.83
N GLY A 7 -19.38 14.97 -15.45
CA GLY A 7 -18.67 15.14 -15.90
C GLY A 7 -18.30 15.08 -15.72
N ALA A 8 -18.27 15.20 -15.66
CA ALA A 8 -17.61 15.18 -15.89
C ALA A 8 -17.15 15.14 -15.88
N SER A 9 -17.12 15.29 -15.79
CA SER A 9 -16.38 15.26 -16.05
C SER A 9 -15.84 15.32 -16.10
N GLY A 10 -15.82 15.51 -15.89
CA GLY A 10 -15.02 15.61 -16.11
C GLY A 10 -14.52 15.70 -15.86
N GLY A 11 -14.44 15.88 -15.78
CA GLY A 11 -13.73 15.96 -15.72
C GLY A 11 -13.33 16.00 -15.21
N SER A 12 -13.20 16.19 -15.29
CA SER A 12 -12.73 16.20 -14.95
C SER A 12 -12.50 16.43 -14.35
N ASP A 13 -12.20 16.57 -14.25
CA ASP A 13 -12.30 16.78 -13.73
C ASP A 13 -12.20 16.83 -12.75
N LYS A 14 -11.29 17.00 -12.65
CA LYS A 14 -11.37 17.06 -11.48
C LYS A 14 -12.34 17.36 -10.68
N ARG A 15 -12.98 17.52 -11.11
CA ARG A 15 -14.16 17.61 -10.31
C ARG A 15 -14.36 16.39 -9.41
N PRO A 16 -14.91 16.56 -8.20
CA PRO A 16 -15.14 15.38 -7.35
C PRO A 16 -16.24 14.52 -7.94
N ILE A 17 -16.04 13.22 -7.93
CA ILE A 17 -17.06 12.26 -8.35
C ILE A 17 -17.41 11.39 -7.15
N ASN A 18 -18.64 10.91 -7.12
CA ASN A 18 -19.04 10.05 -6.02
C ASN A 18 -18.46 8.65 -6.20
N ALA A 19 -18.56 7.86 -5.14
CA ALA A 19 -17.95 6.54 -5.15
C ALA A 19 -18.55 5.63 -6.22
N MET A 20 -19.85 5.73 -6.45
CA MET A 20 -20.49 4.89 -7.46
C MET A 20 -20.00 5.22 -8.86
N GLU A 21 -19.84 6.50 -9.13
CA GLU A 21 -19.37 6.91 -10.44
C GLU A 21 -17.94 6.49 -10.66
N LEU A 22 -17.13 6.59 -9.63
CA LEU A 22 -15.75 6.14 -9.73
C LEU A 22 -15.68 4.64 -10.02
N MET A 23 -16.47 3.84 -9.31
CA MET A 23 -16.50 2.41 -9.53
C MET A 23 -16.98 2.07 -10.94
N LYS A 24 -17.96 2.80 -11.43
CA LYS A 24 -18.44 2.59 -12.78
C LYS A 24 -17.37 2.88 -13.81
N GLN A 25 -16.62 3.95 -13.61
CA GLN A 25 -15.52 4.27 -14.52
C GLN A 25 -14.47 3.17 -14.53
N MET A 26 -14.17 2.63 -13.37
CA MET A 26 -13.21 1.55 -13.27
C MET A 26 -13.67 0.33 -14.05
N GLU A 27 -14.95 -0.01 -13.95
CA GLU A 27 -15.51 -1.14 -14.68
C GLU A 27 -15.47 -0.91 -16.18
N GLU A 28 -15.79 0.30 -16.60
CA GLU A 28 -15.84 0.61 -18.03
C GLU A 28 -14.46 0.57 -18.66
N LYS A 29 -13.45 0.96 -17.90
CA LYS A 29 -12.09 0.99 -18.43
C LYS A 29 -11.39 -0.34 -18.37
N GLY A 30 -11.96 -1.28 -17.63
CA GLY A 30 -11.40 -2.60 -17.55
C GLY A 30 -10.49 -2.79 -16.35
N VAL A 31 -10.05 -4.03 -16.17
CA VAL A 31 -9.31 -4.40 -14.97
C VAL A 31 -8.02 -3.64 -14.82
N GLN A 32 -7.28 -3.46 -15.89
CA GLN A 32 -6.00 -2.78 -15.82
C GLN A 32 -6.15 -1.34 -15.34
N GLU A 33 -7.28 -0.72 -15.62
CA GLU A 33 -7.51 0.65 -15.21
C GLU A 33 -7.79 0.76 -13.72
N MET A 34 -8.34 -0.29 -13.14
CA MET A 34 -8.59 -0.29 -11.70
C MET A 34 -7.32 -0.16 -10.89
N TYR A 35 -6.22 -0.64 -11.44
CA TYR A 35 -4.94 -0.67 -10.74
C TYR A 35 -4.03 0.46 -11.15
N ALA A 36 -4.51 1.35 -12.00
CA ALA A 36 -3.74 2.51 -12.42
C ALA A 36 -3.92 3.64 -11.41
N VAL A 37 -3.74 3.31 -10.14
CA VAL A 37 -3.79 4.35 -9.11
C VAL A 37 -2.58 5.24 -9.26
N ASN A 38 -2.78 6.51 -8.92
CA ASN A 38 -1.71 7.47 -8.93
C ASN A 38 -1.21 7.62 -7.51
N PRO A 39 -0.17 6.88 -7.13
CA PRO A 39 0.36 6.99 -5.77
C PRO A 39 0.98 8.36 -5.58
N LEU A 40 1.03 8.78 -4.32
CA LEU A 40 1.76 10.00 -3.99
C LEU A 40 3.23 9.79 -4.34
N THR A 41 3.85 10.78 -4.94
CA THR A 41 5.28 10.71 -5.23
C THR A 41 6.11 11.20 -4.06
N TRP A 42 5.47 11.74 -3.05
CA TRP A 42 6.12 12.17 -1.82
C TRP A 42 5.07 12.28 -0.72
N CYS A 43 5.49 12.01 0.52
CA CYS A 43 4.67 12.30 1.68
C CYS A 43 5.60 12.56 2.87
N PRO A 44 5.15 13.34 3.86
CA PRO A 44 6.02 13.66 5.00
C PRO A 44 6.42 12.44 5.82
N HIS A 45 5.66 11.36 5.74
CA HIS A 45 5.94 10.16 6.53
C HIS A 45 7.05 9.31 5.94
N LEU A 46 7.51 9.64 4.72
CA LEU A 46 8.66 8.95 4.13
C LEU A 46 9.90 9.08 5.00
N GLU A 47 9.98 10.15 5.80
CA GLU A 47 11.12 10.35 6.69
C GLU A 47 11.19 9.31 7.80
N THR A 48 10.09 8.61 8.06
CA THR A 48 10.06 7.58 9.10
C THR A 48 10.50 6.22 8.60
N VAL A 49 10.67 6.05 7.29
CA VAL A 49 11.10 4.77 6.72
C VAL A 49 12.53 4.49 7.17
N ALA A 50 12.71 3.36 7.84
CA ALA A 50 14.01 3.00 8.39
C ALA A 50 14.83 2.21 7.36
N PRO A 51 16.16 2.19 7.51
CA PRO A 51 17.00 1.35 6.66
C PRO A 51 16.61 -0.11 6.79
N LEU A 52 16.86 -0.89 5.73
CA LEU A 52 16.56 -2.31 5.75
C LEU A 52 17.31 -3.01 6.88
N PRO A 53 16.69 -4.02 7.52
CA PRO A 53 17.38 -4.78 8.55
C PRO A 53 18.49 -5.63 7.94
N THR A 54 19.53 -5.88 8.76
CA THR A 54 20.64 -6.73 8.34
C THR A 54 20.40 -8.15 8.84
N ARG A 55 19.66 -8.89 8.08
CA ARG A 55 19.30 -10.28 8.42
C ARG A 55 19.04 -11.06 7.15
N THR A 56 18.89 -12.37 7.26
CA THR A 56 18.64 -13.26 6.12
C THR A 56 17.42 -14.13 6.44
N PRO A 57 16.36 -14.07 5.63
CA PRO A 57 16.19 -13.11 4.52
C PRO A 57 15.95 -11.71 5.06
N VAL A 58 16.27 -10.72 4.26
CA VAL A 58 16.08 -9.32 4.66
C VAL A 58 14.60 -9.08 4.96
N LEU A 59 13.72 -9.47 4.03
CA LEU A 59 12.28 -9.46 4.24
C LEU A 59 11.73 -10.83 3.88
N ASP A 60 10.89 -11.39 4.75
CA ASP A 60 10.28 -12.69 4.54
C ASP A 60 8.81 -12.49 4.19
N THR A 61 8.48 -12.59 2.90
CA THR A 61 7.12 -12.35 2.42
C THR A 61 6.12 -13.42 2.88
N LYS A 62 6.61 -14.47 3.52
CA LYS A 62 5.76 -15.54 4.04
C LYS A 62 5.65 -15.50 5.56
N ALA A 63 6.23 -14.48 6.19
CA ALA A 63 6.18 -14.36 7.64
C ALA A 63 4.74 -14.19 8.11
N PRO A 64 4.37 -14.84 9.23
CA PRO A 64 3.01 -14.69 9.76
C PRO A 64 2.85 -13.40 10.53
N CYS A 65 1.60 -13.00 10.73
CA CYS A 65 1.29 -11.87 11.58
C CYS A 65 1.81 -12.14 12.99
N GLU A 66 2.54 -11.22 13.56
CA GLU A 66 3.13 -11.41 14.89
C GLU A 66 2.10 -11.46 16.01
N LYS A 67 0.89 -10.95 15.75
CA LYS A 67 -0.16 -10.94 16.76
C LYS A 67 -1.06 -12.17 16.70
N CYS A 68 -1.42 -12.61 15.51
CA CYS A 68 -2.43 -13.68 15.38
C CYS A 68 -1.98 -14.87 14.55
N GLY A 69 -0.80 -14.83 13.96
CA GLY A 69 -0.29 -15.94 13.17
C GLY A 69 -0.90 -16.07 11.78
N ASN A 70 -1.70 -15.11 11.36
CA ASN A 70 -2.30 -15.14 10.03
C ASN A 70 -1.22 -15.21 8.94
N THR A 71 -1.48 -16.02 7.90
CA THR A 71 -0.54 -16.16 6.79
C THR A 71 -1.15 -15.78 5.45
N SER A 72 -2.40 -15.30 5.43
CA SER A 72 -3.09 -15.06 4.17
C SER A 72 -2.80 -13.69 3.58
N GLU A 73 -2.80 -12.64 4.41
CA GLU A 73 -2.59 -11.29 3.88
C GLU A 73 -1.91 -10.45 4.95
N ASN A 74 -0.61 -10.26 4.78
CA ASN A 74 0.20 -9.55 5.75
C ASN A 74 0.91 -8.37 5.12
N TRP A 75 1.25 -7.42 5.98
CA TRP A 75 2.02 -6.24 5.64
C TRP A 75 3.25 -6.17 6.51
N ILE A 76 4.31 -5.53 6.03
CA ILE A 76 5.47 -5.28 6.86
C ILE A 76 5.58 -3.77 7.12
N CYS A 77 5.82 -3.42 8.38
CA CYS A 77 6.02 -2.03 8.77
C CYS A 77 7.38 -1.55 8.27
N LEU A 78 7.41 -0.43 7.56
CA LEU A 78 8.67 0.10 7.04
C LEU A 78 9.44 0.93 8.06
N VAL A 79 8.92 1.06 9.27
CA VAL A 79 9.60 1.77 10.34
C VAL A 79 10.32 0.79 11.27
N CYS A 80 9.68 -0.33 11.62
CA CYS A 80 10.28 -1.31 12.53
C CYS A 80 10.45 -2.70 11.94
N TYR A 81 9.94 -2.93 10.74
CA TYR A 81 10.06 -4.19 10.00
C TYR A 81 9.44 -5.39 10.72
N ARG A 82 8.35 -5.13 11.44
CA ARG A 82 7.52 -6.17 12.01
C ARG A 82 6.33 -6.44 11.09
N VAL A 83 5.83 -7.68 11.15
CA VAL A 83 4.78 -8.14 10.24
C VAL A 83 3.44 -8.25 10.98
N PHE A 84 2.41 -7.67 10.40
CA PHE A 84 1.05 -7.71 10.96
C PHE A 84 0.04 -7.87 9.84
N CYS A 85 -1.12 -8.44 10.15
CA CYS A 85 -2.12 -8.72 9.13
C CYS A 85 -2.87 -7.46 8.70
N SER A 86 -3.53 -7.57 7.52
CA SER A 86 -4.21 -6.45 6.90
C SER A 86 -5.52 -6.11 7.62
N ARG A 87 -6.09 -4.96 7.24
CA ARG A 87 -7.38 -4.55 7.78
C ARG A 87 -8.51 -5.47 7.34
N PHE A 88 -8.27 -6.29 6.32
CA PHE A 88 -9.28 -7.24 5.84
C PHE A 88 -9.20 -8.57 6.57
N VAL A 89 -8.24 -8.74 7.46
CA VAL A 89 -8.10 -9.93 8.28
C VAL A 89 -8.44 -9.55 9.73
N ASN A 90 -7.45 -9.15 10.51
CA ASN A 90 -7.67 -8.78 11.91
C ASN A 90 -7.14 -7.38 12.24
N GLU A 91 -6.74 -6.62 11.24
CA GLU A 91 -6.34 -5.20 11.37
C GLU A 91 -5.12 -4.97 12.25
N HIS A 92 -4.27 -5.96 12.43
CA HIS A 92 -3.16 -5.77 13.36
C HIS A 92 -2.13 -4.75 12.87
N MET A 93 -1.96 -4.60 11.55
CA MET A 93 -1.08 -3.56 11.03
C MET A 93 -1.68 -2.17 11.27
N VAL A 94 -2.99 -2.03 11.12
CA VAL A 94 -3.66 -0.75 11.40
C VAL A 94 -3.49 -0.38 12.86
N LEU A 95 -3.71 -1.33 13.75
CA LEU A 95 -3.56 -1.09 15.19
C LEU A 95 -2.11 -0.74 15.54
N HIS A 96 -1.16 -1.42 14.93
CA HIS A 96 0.25 -1.13 15.12
C HIS A 96 0.57 0.31 14.74
N GLY A 97 0.02 0.77 13.61
CA GLY A 97 0.22 2.14 13.16
C GLY A 97 -0.32 3.16 14.16
N VAL A 98 -1.51 2.88 14.70
CA VAL A 98 -2.13 3.77 15.67
C VAL A 98 -1.36 3.77 17.00
N GLU A 99 -0.98 2.57 17.48
CA GLU A 99 -0.34 2.44 18.78
C GLU A 99 1.09 2.96 18.78
N GLU A 100 1.84 2.73 17.71
CA GLU A 100 3.26 3.08 17.67
C GLU A 100 3.57 4.32 16.85
N GLY A 101 2.57 4.84 16.13
CA GLY A 101 2.81 5.97 15.23
C GLY A 101 3.59 5.58 13.98
N HIS A 102 3.55 4.30 13.60
CA HIS A 102 4.25 3.80 12.41
C HIS A 102 3.26 3.74 11.26
N LEU A 103 3.34 4.71 10.36
CA LEU A 103 2.29 4.92 9.36
C LEU A 103 2.60 4.34 7.98
N MET A 104 3.86 3.96 7.73
CA MET A 104 4.26 3.43 6.41
C MET A 104 4.39 1.92 6.46
N CYS A 105 3.75 1.24 5.50
CA CYS A 105 3.83 -0.21 5.43
C CYS A 105 3.78 -0.70 4.00
N LEU A 106 4.30 -1.91 3.77
CA LEU A 106 4.36 -2.53 2.44
C LEU A 106 3.56 -3.82 2.46
N SER A 107 2.69 -3.98 1.46
CA SER A 107 1.87 -5.18 1.34
C SER A 107 2.69 -6.32 0.75
N TYR A 108 2.65 -7.49 1.42
CA TYR A 108 3.26 -8.69 0.86
C TYR A 108 2.42 -9.32 -0.23
N SER A 109 1.16 -8.88 -0.39
CA SER A 109 0.29 -9.42 -1.45
C SER A 109 0.66 -8.85 -2.81
N ASP A 110 0.75 -7.53 -2.92
CA ASP A 110 1.01 -6.88 -4.21
C ASP A 110 2.22 -5.94 -4.18
N LEU A 111 2.92 -5.88 -3.07
CA LEU A 111 4.14 -5.07 -2.88
C LEU A 111 3.89 -3.57 -3.00
N SER A 112 2.64 -3.14 -2.80
CA SER A 112 2.33 -1.72 -2.75
C SER A 112 2.70 -1.15 -1.38
N VAL A 113 2.95 0.15 -1.34
CA VAL A 113 3.28 0.85 -0.10
C VAL A 113 2.14 1.79 0.24
N TRP A 114 1.67 1.71 1.46
CA TRP A 114 0.55 2.50 1.96
C TRP A 114 1.00 3.37 3.12
N CYS A 115 0.51 4.61 3.13
CA CYS A 115 0.72 5.52 4.26
C CYS A 115 -0.61 5.75 4.95
N TYR A 116 -0.73 5.31 6.19
CA TYR A 116 -1.96 5.52 6.95
C TYR A 116 -2.17 6.98 7.30
N GLY A 117 -1.09 7.74 7.40
CA GLY A 117 -1.19 9.16 7.72
C GLY A 117 -1.75 9.98 6.56
N CYS A 118 -1.39 9.61 5.34
CA CYS A 118 -1.88 10.29 4.14
C CYS A 118 -3.07 9.58 3.51
N ASP A 119 -3.39 8.39 4.02
CA ASP A 119 -4.51 7.57 3.54
C ASP A 119 -4.40 7.35 2.03
N ASN A 120 -3.21 6.99 1.58
CA ASN A 120 -2.94 6.83 0.15
C ASN A 120 -1.73 5.95 -0.08
N TYR A 121 -1.62 5.43 -1.29
CA TYR A 121 -0.41 4.73 -1.72
C TYR A 121 0.70 5.74 -1.96
N VAL A 122 1.95 5.28 -1.79
CA VAL A 122 3.13 6.13 -1.98
C VAL A 122 4.15 5.37 -2.83
N ASP A 123 4.74 6.07 -3.80
CA ASP A 123 5.82 5.52 -4.62
C ASP A 123 6.94 6.53 -4.67
N HIS A 124 8.04 6.24 -4.02
CA HIS A 124 9.20 7.13 -3.93
C HIS A 124 10.45 6.26 -3.84
N GLN A 125 11.58 6.79 -4.27
CA GLN A 125 12.81 5.99 -4.28
C GLN A 125 13.22 5.53 -2.87
N ILE A 126 12.78 6.22 -1.83
CA ILE A 126 13.10 5.83 -0.45
C ILE A 126 12.53 4.45 -0.11
N ILE A 127 11.38 4.08 -0.67
CA ILE A 127 10.76 2.79 -0.37
C ILE A 127 11.24 1.69 -1.33
N ARG A 128 12.03 2.03 -2.33
CA ARG A 128 12.47 1.07 -3.34
C ARG A 128 13.32 -0.06 -2.78
N PRO A 129 14.25 0.19 -1.84
CA PRO A 129 15.03 -0.92 -1.27
C PRO A 129 14.14 -1.97 -0.60
N ALA A 130 13.13 -1.55 0.17
CA ALA A 130 12.23 -2.49 0.81
C ALA A 130 11.40 -3.24 -0.23
N LYS A 131 10.90 -2.53 -1.23
CA LYS A 131 10.10 -3.13 -2.29
C LYS A 131 10.93 -4.15 -3.07
N SER A 132 12.18 -3.82 -3.38
CA SER A 132 13.06 -4.72 -4.08
C SER A 132 13.39 -5.96 -3.25
N ALA A 133 13.62 -5.80 -1.96
CA ALA A 133 13.91 -6.94 -1.08
C ALA A 133 12.71 -7.87 -0.98
N ALA A 134 11.50 -7.32 -0.91
CA ALA A 134 10.29 -8.14 -0.88
C ALA A 134 10.09 -8.85 -2.21
N HIS A 135 10.35 -8.18 -3.31
CA HIS A 135 10.23 -8.77 -4.63
C HIS A 135 11.22 -9.92 -4.81
N LEU A 136 12.45 -9.72 -4.35
CA LEU A 136 13.46 -10.77 -4.41
C LEU A 136 13.01 -12.01 -3.64
N HIS A 137 12.48 -11.83 -2.43
CA HIS A 137 12.05 -12.96 -1.62
C HIS A 137 10.83 -13.66 -2.24
N LYS A 138 9.91 -12.88 -2.78
CA LYS A 138 8.65 -13.43 -3.28
C LYS A 138 8.80 -14.10 -4.63
N PHE A 139 9.61 -13.53 -5.53
CA PHE A 139 9.71 -13.98 -6.91
C PHE A 139 11.11 -14.48 -7.29
N GLY A 140 12.08 -14.37 -6.41
CA GLY A 140 13.44 -14.83 -6.71
C GLY A 140 14.28 -13.83 -7.49
N GLU A 141 13.74 -12.65 -7.76
CA GLU A 141 14.46 -11.61 -8.51
C GLU A 141 14.20 -10.26 -7.86
N ALA A 142 15.25 -9.44 -7.79
CA ALA A 142 15.09 -8.06 -7.32
C ALA A 142 14.45 -7.23 -8.44
N LEU A 143 13.83 -6.12 -8.03
CA LEU A 143 13.27 -5.18 -8.99
C LEU A 143 14.36 -4.49 -9.80
#